data_6c9027ea123b9786ba39f127c7537bd9
#
_entry.id   6c9027ea123b9786ba39f127c7537bd9
#
_cell.length_a   1.000
_cell.length_b   1.000
_cell.length_c   1.000
_cell.angle_alpha   90.00
_cell.angle_beta   90.00
_cell.angle_gamma   90.00
#
_symmetry.space_group_name_H-M   'P 1'
#
loop_
_entity.id
_entity.type
_entity.pdbx_description
1 polymer ?
#
loop_
_entity_poly.entity_id
_entity_poly.type
_entity_poly.pdbx_seq_one_letter_code
_entity_poly.pdbx_strand_id
1 'polypeptide(L)' 'MKIEVNDEFVDVDDGTSVADLLATLGIPEKGIAVAVDWTVVPRSDWHRGLADGAKVKVVTAVQGG' A
#
# COMPACT_ATOMS: atom_id res chain seq x y z
N MET A 1 11.08 7.69 -5.64
CA MET A 1 10.23 7.07 -6.68
C MET A 1 8.80 7.54 -6.52
N LYS A 2 8.02 7.40 -7.56
CA LYS A 2 6.63 7.84 -7.56
C LYS A 2 5.70 6.63 -7.52
N ILE A 3 4.76 6.67 -6.59
CA ILE A 3 3.78 5.59 -6.38
C ILE A 3 2.39 6.20 -6.51
N GLU A 4 1.47 5.46 -7.09
CA GLU A 4 0.08 5.88 -7.13
C GLU A 4 -0.66 5.18 -6.00
N VAL A 5 -1.32 5.95 -5.13
CA VAL A 5 -2.07 5.40 -4.01
C VAL A 5 -3.50 5.91 -4.09
N ASN A 6 -4.44 4.99 -4.32
CA ASN A 6 -5.86 5.33 -4.47
C ASN A 6 -6.06 6.49 -5.43
N ASP A 7 -5.39 6.39 -6.59
CA ASP A 7 -5.50 7.34 -7.69
C ASP A 7 -4.80 8.67 -7.45
N GLU A 8 -3.97 8.77 -6.42
CA GLU A 8 -3.17 9.96 -6.15
C GLU A 8 -1.70 9.59 -6.18
N PHE A 9 -0.89 10.43 -6.80
CA PHE A 9 0.55 10.20 -6.86
C PHE A 9 1.24 10.74 -5.63
N VAL A 10 2.16 9.96 -5.09
CA VAL A 10 2.99 10.38 -3.96
C VAL A 10 4.44 10.04 -4.28
N ASP A 11 5.35 10.89 -3.82
CA ASP A 11 6.79 10.64 -3.93
C ASP A 11 7.27 9.98 -2.65
N VAL A 12 7.99 8.89 -2.80
CA VAL A 12 8.53 8.13 -1.66
C VAL A 12 9.96 7.72 -1.98
N ASP A 13 10.68 7.33 -0.96
CA ASP A 13 12.05 6.85 -1.15
C ASP A 13 12.06 5.51 -1.87
N ASP A 14 13.14 5.27 -2.62
CA ASP A 14 13.33 3.97 -3.26
C ASP A 14 13.38 2.89 -2.18
N GLY A 15 12.75 1.78 -2.45
CA GLY A 15 12.69 0.68 -1.49
C GLY A 15 11.56 0.77 -0.48
N THR A 16 10.75 1.82 -0.55
CA THR A 16 9.58 1.93 0.32
C THR A 16 8.67 0.71 0.13
N SER A 17 8.30 0.09 1.24
CA SER A 17 7.39 -1.06 1.23
C SER A 17 5.97 -0.61 1.46
N VAL A 18 5.02 -1.54 1.32
CA VAL A 18 3.62 -1.25 1.66
C VAL A 18 3.52 -0.79 3.11
N ALA A 19 4.18 -1.49 4.02
CA ALA A 19 4.13 -1.12 5.44
C ALA A 19 4.68 0.29 5.67
N ASP A 20 5.80 0.62 5.03
CA ASP A 20 6.38 1.97 5.13
C ASP A 20 5.45 3.02 4.57
N LEU A 21 4.82 2.72 3.44
CA LEU A 21 3.90 3.64 2.80
C LEU A 21 2.71 3.94 3.70
N LEU A 22 2.13 2.90 4.30
CA LEU A 22 1.00 3.09 5.21
C LEU A 22 1.40 3.95 6.40
N ALA A 23 2.58 3.71 6.96
CA ALA A 23 3.08 4.50 8.08
C ALA A 23 3.26 5.96 7.69
N THR A 24 3.85 6.21 6.52
CA THR A 24 4.07 7.56 6.02
C THR A 24 2.76 8.31 5.83
N LEU A 25 1.74 7.62 5.34
CA LEU A 25 0.44 8.25 5.07
C LEU A 25 -0.48 8.26 6.30
N GLY A 26 -0.04 7.69 7.41
CA GLY A 26 -0.85 7.65 8.62
C GLY A 26 -2.04 6.72 8.54
N ILE A 27 -1.96 5.71 7.68
CA ILE A 27 -3.05 4.75 7.50
C ILE A 27 -2.82 3.57 8.45
N PRO A 28 -3.78 3.27 9.34
CA PRO A 28 -3.62 2.11 10.24
C PRO A 28 -3.62 0.82 9.44
N GLU A 29 -2.79 -0.12 9.86
CA GLU A 29 -2.68 -1.42 9.19
C GLU A 29 -3.86 -2.35 9.46
N LYS A 30 -4.62 -2.06 10.48
CA LYS A 30 -5.71 -2.92 10.93
C LYS A 30 -6.95 -2.71 10.08
N GLY A 31 -7.59 -3.78 9.68
CA GLY A 31 -8.87 -3.70 8.98
C GLY A 31 -8.79 -3.21 7.56
N ILE A 32 -7.64 -3.33 6.92
CA ILE A 32 -7.49 -2.93 5.54
C ILE A 32 -6.95 -4.07 4.69
N ALA A 33 -7.18 -3.96 3.40
CA ALA A 33 -6.56 -4.83 2.40
C ALA A 33 -5.81 -3.93 1.42
N VAL A 34 -4.70 -4.43 0.91
CA VAL A 34 -3.85 -3.69 -0.02
C VAL A 34 -3.64 -4.53 -1.27
N ALA A 35 -3.82 -3.89 -2.42
CA ALA A 35 -3.47 -4.48 -3.70
C ALA A 35 -2.40 -3.62 -4.36
N VAL A 36 -1.48 -4.28 -5.05
CA VAL A 36 -0.44 -3.61 -5.82
C VAL A 36 -0.56 -4.12 -7.24
N ASP A 37 -0.72 -3.18 -8.19
CA ASP A 37 -0.90 -3.51 -9.60
C ASP A 37 -2.00 -4.57 -9.77
N TRP A 38 -3.14 -4.35 -9.08
CA TRP A 38 -4.33 -5.19 -9.15
C TRP A 38 -4.21 -6.57 -8.51
N THR A 39 -3.09 -6.83 -7.81
CA THR A 39 -2.90 -8.09 -7.10
C THR A 39 -2.92 -7.84 -5.59
N VAL A 40 -3.79 -8.55 -4.89
CA VAL A 40 -3.85 -8.43 -3.43
C VAL A 40 -2.54 -8.92 -2.84
N VAL A 41 -1.98 -8.10 -1.95
CA VAL A 41 -0.71 -8.41 -1.29
C VAL A 41 -1.01 -8.90 0.12
N PRO A 42 -0.64 -10.16 0.43
CA PRO A 42 -0.82 -10.65 1.80
C PRO A 42 0.00 -9.82 2.77
N ARG A 43 -0.51 -9.69 3.98
CA ARG A 43 0.16 -8.91 5.02
C ARG A 43 1.62 -9.35 5.22
N SER A 44 1.88 -10.64 5.07
CA SER A 44 3.25 -11.17 5.22
C SER A 44 4.22 -10.61 4.17
N ASP A 45 3.72 -10.06 3.07
CA ASP A 45 4.56 -9.47 2.03
C ASP A 45 4.62 -7.95 2.07
N TRP A 46 3.97 -7.32 3.05
CA TRP A 46 3.95 -5.86 3.13
C TRP A 46 5.32 -5.24 3.40
N HIS A 47 6.28 -6.04 3.84
CA HIS A 47 7.64 -5.55 4.08
C HIS A 47 8.49 -5.46 2.81
N ARG A 48 8.01 -5.99 1.71
CA ARG A 48 8.75 -5.97 0.46
C ARG A 48 8.69 -4.61 -0.18
N GLY A 49 9.80 -4.19 -0.78
CA GLY A 49 9.86 -2.89 -1.44
C GLY A 49 8.97 -2.84 -2.67
N LEU A 50 8.37 -1.68 -2.89
CA LEU A 50 7.56 -1.41 -4.06
C LEU A 50 8.45 -1.01 -5.23
N ALA A 51 7.95 -1.17 -6.44
CA ALA A 51 8.64 -0.70 -7.64
C ALA A 51 8.16 0.70 -7.99
N ASP A 52 9.02 1.48 -8.64
CA ASP A 52 8.65 2.79 -9.14
C ASP A 52 7.44 2.65 -10.08
N GLY A 53 6.47 3.50 -9.92
CA GLY A 53 5.26 3.47 -10.73
C GLY A 53 4.21 2.47 -10.26
N ALA A 54 4.44 1.79 -9.14
CA ALA A 54 3.45 0.83 -8.63
C ALA A 54 2.13 1.52 -8.35
N LYS A 55 1.04 0.83 -8.65
CA LYS A 55 -0.30 1.31 -8.35
C LYS A 55 -0.80 0.57 -7.11
N VAL A 56 -0.97 1.31 -6.02
CA VAL A 56 -1.38 0.75 -4.75
C VAL A 56 -2.83 1.13 -4.47
N LYS A 57 -3.63 0.13 -4.14
CA LYS A 57 -5.02 0.35 -3.74
C LYS A 57 -5.15 -0.11 -2.30
N VAL A 58 -5.64 0.79 -1.45
CA VAL A 58 -5.89 0.49 -0.05
C VAL A 58 -7.39 0.60 0.18
N VAL A 59 -7.99 -0.49 0.64
CA VAL A 59 -9.42 -0.51 0.90
C VAL A 59 -9.68 -0.97 2.32
N THR A 60 -10.73 -0.45 2.91
CA THR A 60 -11.16 -0.89 4.22
C THR A 60 -11.83 -2.24 4.09
N ALA A 61 -11.32 -3.22 4.82
CA ALA A 61 -11.94 -4.53 4.84
C ALA A 61 -13.14 -4.45 5.77
N VAL A 62 -14.33 -4.51 5.21
CA VAL A 62 -15.54 -4.46 6.00
C VAL A 62 -15.69 -5.78 6.73
N GLN A 63 -15.77 -5.69 8.03
CA GLN A 63 -16.05 -6.84 8.85
C GLN A 63 -17.56 -6.99 8.89
N GLY A 64 -18.07 -8.00 8.33
CA GLY A 64 -19.49 -8.23 8.26
C GLY A 64 -20.18 -8.34 9.61
N GLY A 65 -19.49 -8.01 10.56
CA GLY A 65 -20.07 -8.02 11.89
C GLY A 65 -19.39 -6.97 12.60
#